data_6b1d1860b35b1cdf93296c9a773a788b
#
_entry.id   6b1d1860b35b1cdf93296c9a773a788b
#
_cell.length_a   1.000
_cell.length_b   1.000
_cell.length_c   1.000
_cell.angle_alpha   90.00
_cell.angle_beta   90.00
_cell.angle_gamma   90.00
#
_symmetry.space_group_name_H-M   'P 1'
#
loop_
_entity.id
_entity.type
_entity.pdbx_description
1 polymer ?
#
loop_
_entity_poly.entity_id
_entity_poly.type
_entity_poly.pdbx_seq_one_letter_code
_entity_poly.pdbx_strand_id
1 'polypeptide(L)'
;EPTLVVTLNAYSANDVVGGLLTIPIHSAGGGGVLRQLSIVDDADQKEPYSLYLFDQVPSTIANDAAFAPTVTDLKKVIAKIAIAALDYETLNSNAYALKTGLDVEFAVPDGNLYGYLVAGDTPDYVAATDLLLRLTFELND
;
A
#
# COMPACT_ATOMS: atom_id res chain seq x y z
N GLU A 1 -8.90 -1.45 -7.06
CA GLU A 1 -8.61 -1.08 -5.65
C GLU A 1 -8.28 -2.35 -4.88
N PRO A 2 -7.09 -2.45 -4.26
CA PRO A 2 -6.72 -3.66 -3.54
C PRO A 2 -7.52 -3.80 -2.25
N THR A 3 -7.85 -5.04 -1.89
CA THR A 3 -8.51 -5.33 -0.63
C THR A 3 -7.49 -5.32 0.51
N LEU A 4 -7.72 -4.46 1.49
CA LEU A 4 -6.87 -4.30 2.66
C LEU A 4 -7.69 -4.69 3.90
N VAL A 5 -7.23 -5.69 4.64
CA VAL A 5 -7.88 -6.15 5.86
C VAL A 5 -6.88 -6.01 7.02
N VAL A 6 -7.16 -5.09 7.93
CA VAL A 6 -6.28 -4.86 9.09
C VAL A 6 -6.63 -5.80 10.25
N THR A 7 -5.66 -6.07 11.12
CA THR A 7 -5.94 -6.79 12.37
C THR A 7 -6.57 -5.84 13.39
N LEU A 8 -7.21 -6.41 14.40
CA LEU A 8 -7.74 -5.65 15.54
C LEU A 8 -6.70 -5.47 16.66
N ASN A 9 -5.51 -6.03 16.51
CA ASN A 9 -4.39 -5.82 17.41
C ASN A 9 -3.58 -4.60 16.95
N ALA A 10 -2.91 -3.96 17.90
CA ALA A 10 -2.01 -2.86 17.56
C ALA A 10 -0.83 -3.36 16.73
N TYR A 11 -0.50 -2.63 15.67
CA TYR A 11 0.71 -2.89 14.90
C TYR A 11 1.91 -2.23 15.58
N SER A 12 3.09 -2.79 15.36
CA SER A 12 4.34 -2.14 15.70
C SER A 12 4.90 -1.39 14.48
N ALA A 13 5.79 -0.46 14.74
CA ALA A 13 6.50 0.20 13.65
C ALA A 13 7.24 -0.84 12.79
N ASN A 14 7.18 -0.66 11.48
CA ASN A 14 7.74 -1.57 10.47
C ASN A 14 6.96 -2.88 10.27
N ASP A 15 5.77 -3.02 10.83
CA ASP A 15 4.91 -4.18 10.55
C ASP A 15 4.17 -4.02 9.22
N VAL A 16 3.92 -5.15 8.55
CA VAL A 16 3.08 -5.20 7.36
C VAL A 16 1.62 -5.07 7.75
N VAL A 17 0.93 -4.13 7.13
CA VAL A 17 -0.49 -3.87 7.35
C VAL A 17 -1.31 -4.45 6.21
N GLY A 18 -2.13 -5.46 6.51
CA GLY A 18 -3.02 -6.09 5.54
C GLY A 18 -2.43 -7.25 4.75
N GLY A 19 -1.16 -7.59 4.95
CA GLY A 19 -0.49 -8.65 4.22
C GLY A 19 -0.15 -8.28 2.77
N LEU A 20 0.15 -9.28 1.95
CA LEU A 20 0.50 -9.07 0.55
C LEU A 20 -0.71 -8.59 -0.25
N LEU A 21 -0.55 -7.45 -0.90
CA LEU A 21 -1.55 -6.90 -1.82
C LEU A 21 -1.25 -7.39 -3.23
N THR A 22 -2.26 -7.95 -3.89
CA THR A 22 -2.22 -8.30 -5.32
C THR A 22 -3.13 -7.33 -6.05
N ILE A 23 -2.56 -6.58 -6.98
CA ILE A 23 -3.25 -5.52 -7.69
C ILE A 23 -3.34 -5.89 -9.16
N PRO A 24 -4.49 -6.41 -9.62
CA PRO A 24 -4.67 -6.73 -11.03
C PRO A 24 -4.63 -5.45 -11.87
N ILE A 25 -3.74 -5.40 -12.84
CA ILE A 25 -3.56 -4.21 -13.69
C ILE A 25 -4.02 -4.49 -15.11
N HIS A 26 -3.51 -5.59 -15.70
CA HIS A 26 -3.65 -5.84 -17.12
C HIS A 26 -3.45 -7.33 -17.39
N SER A 27 -3.56 -7.74 -18.64
CA SER A 27 -3.06 -9.04 -19.05
C SER A 27 -1.53 -9.07 -18.96
N ALA A 28 -0.95 -10.26 -18.89
CA ALA A 28 0.50 -10.43 -18.77
C ALA A 28 1.23 -9.62 -19.85
N GLY A 29 2.27 -8.91 -19.44
CA GLY A 29 3.10 -8.07 -20.31
C GLY A 29 2.59 -6.64 -20.51
N GLY A 30 1.45 -6.29 -19.90
CA GLY A 30 0.96 -4.90 -19.90
C GLY A 30 1.79 -4.00 -19.00
N GLY A 31 1.40 -2.73 -18.91
CA GLY A 31 2.06 -1.76 -18.06
C GLY A 31 1.26 -0.48 -17.94
N GLY A 32 1.84 0.50 -17.26
CA GLY A 32 1.20 1.79 -17.05
C GLY A 32 2.01 2.71 -16.16
N VAL A 33 1.33 3.71 -15.63
CA VAL A 33 1.91 4.70 -14.73
C VAL A 33 0.97 4.88 -13.52
N LEU A 34 1.51 4.78 -12.32
CA LEU A 34 0.78 5.13 -11.10
C LEU A 34 0.76 6.64 -10.96
N ARG A 35 -0.42 7.24 -10.90
CA ARG A 35 -0.61 8.70 -10.83
C ARG A 35 -0.97 9.20 -9.46
N GLN A 36 -1.82 8.49 -8.73
CA GLN A 36 -2.33 8.94 -7.43
C GLN A 36 -2.48 7.77 -6.46
N LEU A 37 -2.40 8.10 -5.18
CA LEU A 37 -2.67 7.19 -4.08
C LEU A 37 -3.51 7.93 -3.04
N SER A 38 -4.53 7.27 -2.52
CA SER A 38 -5.27 7.81 -1.38
C SER A 38 -5.44 6.76 -0.30
N ILE A 39 -5.49 7.23 0.94
CA ILE A 39 -5.81 6.41 2.12
C ILE A 39 -6.97 7.07 2.84
N VAL A 40 -7.97 6.25 3.18
CA VAL A 40 -9.06 6.63 4.07
C VAL A 40 -8.91 5.82 5.34
N ASP A 41 -8.90 6.51 6.47
CA ASP A 41 -8.78 5.91 7.80
C ASP A 41 -10.01 6.29 8.61
N ASP A 42 -10.95 5.37 8.73
CA ASP A 42 -12.20 5.58 9.47
C ASP A 42 -11.96 5.76 10.97
N ALA A 43 -10.81 5.33 11.48
CA ALA A 43 -10.43 5.49 12.87
C ALA A 43 -9.74 6.83 13.18
N ASP A 44 -9.50 7.66 12.16
CA ASP A 44 -8.86 8.99 12.28
C ASP A 44 -7.51 8.98 13.03
N GLN A 45 -6.73 7.93 12.84
CA GLN A 45 -5.44 7.78 13.55
C GLN A 45 -4.32 8.61 12.92
N LYS A 46 -4.39 8.88 11.61
CA LYS A 46 -3.39 9.66 10.86
C LYS A 46 -1.97 9.09 10.98
N GLU A 47 -1.89 7.78 10.92
CA GLU A 47 -0.61 7.09 11.04
C GLU A 47 0.22 7.19 9.76
N PRO A 48 1.55 7.31 9.88
CA PRO A 48 2.42 7.26 8.71
C PRO A 48 2.53 5.83 8.18
N TYR A 49 2.60 5.71 6.85
CA TYR A 49 2.80 4.44 6.15
C TYR A 49 3.83 4.59 5.05
N SER A 50 4.40 3.48 4.64
CA SER A 50 5.15 3.37 3.39
C SER A 50 4.53 2.26 2.55
N LEU A 51 4.20 2.56 1.30
CA LEU A 51 3.76 1.57 0.33
C LEU A 51 4.94 1.15 -0.53
N TYR A 52 5.31 -0.13 -0.48
CA TYR A 52 6.31 -0.72 -1.36
C TYR A 52 5.60 -1.45 -2.49
N LEU A 53 5.93 -1.12 -3.73
CA LEU A 53 5.36 -1.75 -4.92
C LEU A 53 6.40 -2.62 -5.61
N PHE A 54 5.94 -3.76 -6.12
CA PHE A 54 6.76 -4.79 -6.75
C PHE A 54 6.13 -5.14 -8.10
N ASP A 55 6.96 -5.35 -9.12
CA ASP A 55 6.51 -5.77 -10.45
C ASP A 55 6.43 -7.30 -10.60
N GLN A 56 6.92 -8.03 -9.64
CA GLN A 56 6.84 -9.48 -9.55
C GLN A 56 6.49 -9.88 -8.13
N VAL A 57 5.90 -11.07 -7.96
CA VAL A 57 5.48 -11.54 -6.65
C VAL A 57 6.68 -11.66 -5.70
N PRO A 58 6.67 -10.94 -4.56
CA PRO A 58 7.69 -11.10 -3.53
C PRO A 58 7.37 -12.27 -2.61
N SER A 59 8.28 -12.58 -1.68
CA SER A 59 8.01 -13.54 -0.61
C SER A 59 6.82 -13.08 0.24
N THR A 60 6.03 -14.02 0.73
CA THR A 60 4.87 -13.70 1.55
C THR A 60 5.30 -13.28 2.95
N ILE A 61 4.84 -12.11 3.38
CA ILE A 61 4.97 -11.61 4.76
C ILE A 61 3.56 -11.44 5.30
N ALA A 62 3.30 -12.07 6.44
CA ALA A 62 1.96 -12.08 7.02
C ALA A 62 1.54 -10.69 7.52
N ASN A 63 0.23 -10.46 7.58
CA ASN A 63 -0.34 -9.30 8.25
C ASN A 63 0.15 -9.25 9.70
N ASP A 64 0.52 -8.08 10.18
CA ASP A 64 1.04 -7.84 11.53
C ASP A 64 2.43 -8.46 11.79
N ALA A 65 3.14 -8.88 10.77
CA ALA A 65 4.53 -9.33 10.87
C ALA A 65 5.49 -8.23 10.41
N ALA A 66 6.72 -8.26 10.94
CA ALA A 66 7.74 -7.29 10.57
C ALA A 66 8.06 -7.36 9.07
N PHE A 67 8.17 -6.21 8.44
CA PHE A 67 8.55 -6.12 7.02
C PHE A 67 10.04 -6.40 6.86
N ALA A 68 10.36 -7.63 6.47
CA ALA A 68 11.73 -8.10 6.32
C ALA A 68 11.91 -8.75 4.94
N PRO A 69 11.93 -7.95 3.86
CA PRO A 69 12.11 -8.49 2.51
C PRO A 69 13.52 -9.06 2.33
N THR A 70 13.63 -10.12 1.53
CA THR A 70 14.92 -10.70 1.15
C THR A 70 15.60 -9.82 0.09
N VAL A 71 16.89 -10.08 -0.16
CA VAL A 71 17.61 -9.41 -1.27
C VAL A 71 16.92 -9.68 -2.61
N THR A 72 16.41 -10.89 -2.81
CA THR A 72 15.66 -11.25 -4.02
C THR A 72 14.38 -10.42 -4.14
N ASP A 73 13.66 -10.21 -3.03
CA ASP A 73 12.47 -9.36 -3.02
C ASP A 73 12.81 -7.90 -3.34
N LEU A 74 13.90 -7.39 -2.78
CA LEU A 74 14.32 -6.00 -3.00
C LEU A 74 14.63 -5.71 -4.48
N LYS A 75 15.07 -6.71 -5.23
CA LYS A 75 15.29 -6.57 -6.68
C LYS A 75 14.00 -6.40 -7.49
N LYS A 76 12.87 -6.71 -6.91
CA LYS A 76 11.54 -6.60 -7.53
C LYS A 76 10.84 -5.29 -7.18
N VAL A 77 11.39 -4.50 -6.25
CA VAL A 77 10.80 -3.23 -5.83
C VAL A 77 10.91 -2.22 -6.95
N ILE A 78 9.81 -1.57 -7.30
CA ILE A 78 9.76 -0.51 -8.31
C ILE A 78 9.49 0.87 -7.71
N ALA A 79 8.91 0.92 -6.50
CA ALA A 79 8.62 2.20 -5.85
C ALA A 79 8.45 2.03 -4.34
N LYS A 80 8.76 3.11 -3.63
CA LYS A 80 8.38 3.31 -2.23
C LYS A 80 7.68 4.65 -2.13
N ILE A 81 6.42 4.65 -1.68
CA ILE A 81 5.62 5.86 -1.53
C ILE A 81 5.35 6.06 -0.06
N ALA A 82 5.88 7.16 0.50
CA ALA A 82 5.72 7.50 1.90
C ALA A 82 4.47 8.38 2.09
N ILE A 83 3.65 8.04 3.08
CA ILE A 83 2.53 8.85 3.54
C ILE A 83 2.86 9.29 4.96
N ALA A 84 3.05 10.60 5.17
CA ALA A 84 3.35 11.15 6.48
C ALA A 84 2.05 11.46 7.26
N ALA A 85 2.13 11.54 8.58
CA ALA A 85 0.99 11.94 9.41
C ALA A 85 0.42 13.30 9.00
N LEU A 86 1.26 14.23 8.57
CA LEU A 86 0.84 15.56 8.11
C LEU A 86 0.13 15.57 6.76
N ASP A 87 0.18 14.47 6.00
CA ASP A 87 -0.53 14.37 4.72
C ASP A 87 -2.03 14.16 4.90
N TYR A 88 -2.48 13.82 6.10
CA TYR A 88 -3.89 13.56 6.39
C TYR A 88 -4.64 14.82 6.76
N GLU A 89 -5.91 14.84 6.33
CA GLU A 89 -6.92 15.79 6.81
C GLU A 89 -8.00 15.02 7.56
N THR A 90 -8.59 15.64 8.58
CA THR A 90 -9.79 15.10 9.21
C THR A 90 -11.02 15.61 8.48
N LEU A 91 -11.80 14.70 7.90
CA LEU A 91 -13.04 14.98 7.20
C LEU A 91 -14.16 14.14 7.80
N ASN A 92 -15.14 14.78 8.42
CA ASN A 92 -16.27 14.08 9.05
C ASN A 92 -15.85 12.96 9.99
N SER A 93 -14.87 13.24 10.86
CA SER A 93 -14.30 12.31 11.84
C SER A 93 -13.51 11.14 11.24
N ASN A 94 -13.13 11.23 9.97
CA ASN A 94 -12.26 10.29 9.29
C ASN A 94 -10.98 10.99 8.85
N ALA A 95 -9.88 10.27 8.76
CA ALA A 95 -8.65 10.79 8.19
C ALA A 95 -8.57 10.45 6.70
N TYR A 96 -8.12 11.39 5.90
CA TYR A 96 -7.97 11.24 4.46
C TYR A 96 -6.62 11.80 4.01
N ALA A 97 -5.84 11.00 3.29
CA ALA A 97 -4.60 11.43 2.67
C ALA A 97 -4.64 11.16 1.17
N LEU A 98 -4.24 12.16 0.38
CA LEU A 98 -4.15 12.05 -1.08
C LEU A 98 -2.75 12.45 -1.54
N LYS A 99 -2.07 11.53 -2.22
CA LYS A 99 -0.82 11.79 -2.91
C LYS A 99 -1.08 11.90 -4.39
N THR A 100 -0.74 13.04 -4.99
CA THR A 100 -0.87 13.31 -6.43
C THR A 100 0.50 13.54 -7.05
N GLY A 101 0.53 13.65 -8.38
CA GLY A 101 1.78 13.92 -9.09
C GLY A 101 2.75 12.77 -9.05
N LEU A 102 2.31 11.57 -8.73
CA LEU A 102 3.12 10.36 -8.80
C LEU A 102 3.38 10.05 -10.28
N ASP A 103 4.56 9.53 -10.57
CA ASP A 103 4.99 9.22 -11.93
C ASP A 103 5.80 7.92 -11.90
N VAL A 104 5.16 6.86 -11.40
CA VAL A 104 5.79 5.55 -11.28
C VAL A 104 5.42 4.71 -12.48
N GLU A 105 6.33 4.58 -13.43
CA GLU A 105 6.18 3.71 -14.58
C GLU A 105 6.43 2.26 -14.19
N PHE A 106 5.65 1.36 -14.76
CA PHE A 106 5.80 -0.07 -14.48
C PHE A 106 5.41 -0.94 -15.68
N ALA A 107 5.95 -2.14 -15.68
CA ALA A 107 5.48 -3.25 -16.50
C ALA A 107 5.05 -4.40 -15.59
N VAL A 108 4.07 -5.17 -16.02
CA VAL A 108 3.52 -6.29 -15.24
C VAL A 108 3.68 -7.59 -16.02
N PRO A 109 4.81 -8.30 -15.87
CA PRO A 109 5.07 -9.53 -16.61
C PRO A 109 3.96 -10.58 -16.49
N ASP A 110 3.33 -10.66 -15.30
CA ASP A 110 2.23 -11.59 -15.04
C ASP A 110 0.85 -10.92 -14.97
N GLY A 111 0.77 -9.64 -15.28
CA GLY A 111 -0.49 -8.88 -15.25
C GLY A 111 -0.81 -8.21 -13.93
N ASN A 112 -0.02 -8.41 -12.89
CA ASN A 112 -0.27 -7.87 -11.55
C ASN A 112 0.89 -7.03 -11.03
N LEU A 113 0.54 -5.95 -10.31
CA LEU A 113 1.44 -5.35 -9.33
C LEU A 113 1.21 -5.99 -7.96
N TYR A 114 2.23 -5.97 -7.15
CA TYR A 114 2.17 -6.44 -5.78
C TYR A 114 2.61 -5.33 -4.85
N GLY A 115 2.13 -5.37 -3.61
CA GLY A 115 2.48 -4.33 -2.66
C GLY A 115 2.44 -4.79 -1.21
N TYR A 116 3.21 -4.07 -0.41
CA TYR A 116 3.13 -4.11 1.05
C TYR A 116 2.96 -2.71 1.59
N LEU A 117 1.92 -2.53 2.41
CA LEU A 117 1.76 -1.32 3.21
C LEU A 117 2.44 -1.56 4.55
N VAL A 118 3.39 -0.71 4.90
CA VAL A 118 4.23 -0.88 6.10
C VAL A 118 3.97 0.26 7.05
N ALA A 119 3.69 -0.06 8.32
CA ALA A 119 3.43 0.92 9.35
C ALA A 119 4.71 1.69 9.70
N GLY A 120 4.60 3.02 9.77
CA GLY A 120 5.69 3.88 10.22
C GLY A 120 5.65 4.17 11.73
N ASP A 121 4.54 3.83 12.38
CA ASP A 121 4.31 4.00 13.82
C ASP A 121 3.46 2.81 14.30
N THR A 122 2.60 3.02 15.27
CA THR A 122 1.84 1.96 15.95
C THR A 122 0.33 2.11 15.78
N PRO A 123 -0.22 1.93 14.54
CA PRO A 123 -1.66 2.03 14.33
C PRO A 123 -2.41 0.93 15.07
N ASP A 124 -3.60 1.27 15.55
CA ASP A 124 -4.45 0.35 16.31
C ASP A 124 -5.91 0.54 15.87
N TYR A 125 -6.43 -0.39 15.09
CA TYR A 125 -7.74 -0.30 14.49
C TYR A 125 -8.77 -1.13 15.26
N VAL A 126 -10.01 -0.63 15.29
CA VAL A 126 -11.13 -1.30 15.99
C VAL A 126 -11.99 -2.14 15.06
N ALA A 127 -11.91 -1.90 13.76
CA ALA A 127 -12.62 -2.68 12.75
C ALA A 127 -11.68 -3.07 11.61
N ALA A 128 -11.84 -4.28 11.09
CA ALA A 128 -10.96 -4.83 10.05
C ALA A 128 -11.00 -4.02 8.73
N THR A 129 -12.02 -3.20 8.55
CA THR A 129 -12.23 -2.37 7.35
C THR A 129 -11.99 -0.88 7.59
N ASP A 130 -11.36 -0.51 8.69
CA ASP A 130 -11.11 0.90 9.02
C ASP A 130 -10.15 1.59 8.07
N LEU A 131 -9.31 0.84 7.38
CA LEU A 131 -8.30 1.39 6.48
C LEU A 131 -8.60 1.00 5.03
N LEU A 132 -8.71 2.00 4.16
CA LEU A 132 -8.91 1.82 2.72
C LEU A 132 -7.74 2.45 1.95
N LEU A 133 -7.15 1.68 1.05
CA LEU A 133 -6.11 2.13 0.13
C LEU A 133 -6.66 2.14 -1.29
N ARG A 134 -6.46 3.26 -1.98
CA ARG A 134 -6.87 3.40 -3.39
C ARG A 134 -5.69 3.88 -4.24
N LEU A 135 -5.48 3.20 -5.36
CA LEU A 135 -4.44 3.55 -6.33
C LEU A 135 -5.11 3.90 -7.66
N THR A 136 -4.64 4.96 -8.29
CA THR A 136 -5.14 5.40 -9.59
C THR A 136 -4.04 5.29 -10.63
N PHE A 137 -4.29 4.54 -11.68
CA PHE A 137 -3.34 4.23 -12.75
C PHE A 137 -3.79 4.78 -14.09
N GLU A 138 -2.80 5.09 -14.93
CA GLU A 138 -2.97 5.30 -16.36
C GLU A 138 -2.34 4.09 -17.05
N LEU A 139 -3.16 3.31 -17.76
CA LEU A 139 -2.71 2.04 -18.35
C LEU A 139 -2.26 2.25 -19.79
N ASN A 140 -1.21 1.53 -20.19
CA ASN A 140 -0.77 1.45 -21.56
C ASN A 140 -1.61 0.39 -22.31
N ASP A 141 -2.01 0.71 -23.50
CA ASP A 141 -2.72 -0.24 -24.36
C ASP A 141 -1.78 -1.19 -25.09
#